data_201d4079e2432dd544a8fed438269238
#
_entry.id   201d4079e2432dd544a8fed438269238
#
_cell.length_a   1.000
_cell.length_b   1.000
_cell.length_c   1.000
_cell.angle_alpha   90.00
_cell.angle_beta   90.00
_cell.angle_gamma   90.00
#
_symmetry.space_group_name_H-M   'P 1'
#
loop_
_entity.id
_entity.type
_entity.pdbx_description
1 polymer ?
#
loop_
_entity_poly.entity_id
_entity_poly.type
_entity_poly.pdbx_seq_one_letter_code
_entity_poly.pdbx_strand_id
1 'polypeptide(L)'
;MQESAQDTAKILADVYELFPAMKDAPIEKVWVGLRPGRAPLRLESEVRGGKLVIHNYGHGGSGITLAMGCAEDVLQNHILPNLSKDNFSLAINEKAKL
;
A
#
# COMPACT_ATOMS: atom_id res chain seq x y z
N MET A 1 -16.58 11.90 -8.45
CA MET A 1 -16.32 10.80 -9.39
C MET A 1 -17.65 10.14 -9.70
N GLN A 2 -17.93 9.91 -10.99
CA GLN A 2 -19.13 9.23 -11.42
C GLN A 2 -18.78 7.82 -11.90
N GLU A 3 -19.70 6.91 -11.72
CA GLU A 3 -19.62 5.56 -12.27
C GLU A 3 -19.66 5.63 -13.80
N SER A 4 -18.84 4.81 -14.45
CA SER A 4 -18.83 4.63 -15.90
C SER A 4 -19.58 3.33 -16.25
N ALA A 5 -20.69 3.44 -16.92
CA ALA A 5 -21.44 2.27 -17.38
C ALA A 5 -20.60 1.39 -18.33
N GLN A 6 -19.71 2.00 -19.13
CA GLN A 6 -18.83 1.29 -20.04
C GLN A 6 -17.77 0.47 -19.27
N ASP A 7 -17.15 1.05 -18.22
CA ASP A 7 -16.17 0.35 -17.40
C ASP A 7 -16.84 -0.76 -16.60
N THR A 8 -18.02 -0.51 -16.05
CA THR A 8 -18.81 -1.54 -15.35
C THR A 8 -19.14 -2.72 -16.27
N ALA A 9 -19.60 -2.46 -17.48
CA ALA A 9 -19.90 -3.51 -18.46
C ALA A 9 -18.67 -4.34 -18.83
N LYS A 10 -17.52 -3.68 -19.02
CA LYS A 10 -16.26 -4.36 -19.31
C LYS A 10 -15.80 -5.24 -18.15
N ILE A 11 -15.80 -4.70 -16.92
CA ILE A 11 -15.43 -5.47 -15.71
C ILE A 11 -16.32 -6.70 -15.56
N LEU A 12 -17.63 -6.56 -15.76
CA LEU A 12 -18.56 -7.68 -15.67
C LEU A 12 -18.31 -8.73 -16.76
N ALA A 13 -18.01 -8.30 -17.99
CA ALA A 13 -17.68 -9.22 -19.07
C ALA A 13 -16.42 -10.06 -18.72
N ASP A 14 -15.35 -9.40 -18.24
CA ASP A 14 -14.12 -10.07 -17.83
C ASP A 14 -14.36 -11.04 -16.64
N VAL A 15 -15.19 -10.64 -15.66
CA VAL A 15 -15.57 -11.50 -14.52
C VAL A 15 -16.38 -12.70 -14.98
N TYR A 16 -17.32 -12.52 -15.88
CA TYR A 16 -18.17 -13.61 -16.37
C TYR A 16 -17.43 -14.62 -17.28
N GLU A 17 -16.35 -14.16 -17.91
CA GLU A 17 -15.45 -15.06 -18.62
C GLU A 17 -14.66 -15.97 -17.66
N LEU A 18 -14.10 -15.36 -16.58
CA LEU A 18 -13.30 -16.08 -15.59
C LEU A 18 -14.15 -16.93 -14.63
N PHE A 19 -15.34 -16.45 -14.29
CA PHE A 19 -16.25 -17.05 -13.32
C PHE A 19 -17.69 -17.07 -13.86
N PRO A 20 -18.03 -18.02 -14.77
CA PRO A 20 -19.35 -18.08 -15.42
C PRO A 20 -20.54 -18.13 -14.44
N ALA A 21 -20.36 -18.71 -13.26
CA ALA A 21 -21.38 -18.80 -12.23
C ALA A 21 -21.82 -17.41 -11.65
N MET A 22 -21.01 -16.38 -11.88
CA MET A 22 -21.33 -15.02 -11.44
C MET A 22 -22.36 -14.31 -12.34
N LYS A 23 -22.71 -14.87 -13.51
CA LYS A 23 -23.68 -14.27 -14.45
C LYS A 23 -25.07 -14.04 -13.85
N ASP A 24 -25.47 -14.95 -12.98
CA ASP A 24 -26.78 -14.91 -12.33
C ASP A 24 -26.79 -14.16 -10.99
N ALA A 25 -25.62 -13.67 -10.54
CA ALA A 25 -25.50 -12.96 -9.29
C ALA A 25 -25.96 -11.49 -9.45
N PRO A 26 -26.80 -10.98 -8.54
CA PRO A 26 -27.21 -9.58 -8.56
C PRO A 26 -26.03 -8.66 -8.25
N ILE A 27 -25.97 -7.52 -8.95
CA ILE A 27 -25.02 -6.46 -8.63
C ILE A 27 -25.62 -5.64 -7.50
N GLU A 28 -25.06 -5.75 -6.30
CA GLU A 28 -25.56 -5.00 -5.14
C GLU A 28 -25.17 -3.53 -5.20
N LYS A 29 -23.93 -3.24 -5.59
CA LYS A 29 -23.41 -1.87 -5.64
C LYS A 29 -22.16 -1.74 -6.49
N VAL A 30 -22.02 -0.60 -7.13
CA VAL A 30 -20.79 -0.16 -7.81
C VAL A 30 -20.08 0.88 -6.95
N TRP A 31 -18.76 0.76 -6.83
CA TRP A 31 -17.92 1.70 -6.10
C TRP A 31 -16.83 2.25 -7.02
N VAL A 32 -16.65 3.56 -6.97
CA VAL A 32 -15.57 4.25 -7.68
C VAL A 32 -14.65 4.92 -6.68
N GLY A 33 -13.36 4.63 -6.77
CA GLY A 33 -12.34 5.20 -5.89
C GLY A 33 -11.07 5.58 -6.64
N LEU A 34 -10.28 6.48 -6.07
CA LEU A 34 -8.94 6.81 -6.55
C LEU A 34 -7.91 5.94 -5.86
N ARG A 35 -7.00 5.39 -6.66
CA ARG A 35 -5.80 4.73 -6.14
C ARG A 35 -4.64 5.71 -6.17
N PRO A 36 -3.95 5.98 -5.06
CA PRO A 36 -2.78 6.85 -5.03
C PRO A 36 -1.62 6.18 -5.76
N GLY A 37 -1.42 6.56 -7.01
CA GLY A 37 -0.35 6.04 -7.86
C GLY A 37 0.73 7.09 -8.11
N ARG A 38 1.98 6.66 -8.19
CA ARG A 38 3.14 7.45 -8.58
C ARG A 38 4.10 6.59 -9.39
N ALA A 39 4.73 7.17 -10.42
CA ALA A 39 5.73 6.48 -11.22
C ALA A 39 7.09 7.23 -11.16
N PRO A 40 8.12 6.62 -10.58
CA PRO A 40 8.13 5.38 -9.79
C PRO A 40 7.44 5.57 -8.42
N LEU A 41 7.07 4.47 -7.76
CA LEU A 41 6.64 4.53 -6.35
C LEU A 41 7.76 5.17 -5.51
N ARG A 42 7.40 5.81 -4.38
CA ARG A 42 8.38 6.42 -3.50
C ARG A 42 8.68 5.52 -2.32
N LEU A 43 9.88 4.93 -2.31
CA LEU A 43 10.43 4.13 -1.22
C LEU A 43 11.85 4.63 -0.98
N GLU A 44 12.00 5.60 -0.07
CA GLU A 44 13.28 6.25 0.20
C GLU A 44 13.26 6.93 1.58
N SER A 45 14.43 7.27 2.10
CA SER A 45 14.54 8.05 3.33
C SER A 45 15.31 9.35 3.13
N GLU A 46 14.98 10.35 3.95
CA GLU A 46 15.68 11.63 4.02
C GLU A 46 15.77 12.09 5.48
N VAL A 47 16.74 12.96 5.77
CA VAL A 47 16.79 13.65 7.06
C VAL A 47 16.25 15.05 6.89
N ARG A 48 15.22 15.39 7.66
CA ARG A 48 14.57 16.70 7.63
C ARG A 48 14.43 17.24 9.05
N GLY A 49 15.04 18.39 9.31
CA GLY A 49 15.02 19.00 10.64
C GLY A 49 15.59 18.09 11.74
N GLY A 50 16.64 17.31 11.45
CA GLY A 50 17.25 16.36 12.39
C GLY A 50 16.44 15.07 12.64
N LYS A 51 15.34 14.89 11.91
CA LYS A 51 14.47 13.69 12.01
C LYS A 51 14.59 12.84 10.76
N LEU A 52 14.65 11.51 10.94
CA LEU A 52 14.55 10.56 9.85
C LEU A 52 13.11 10.51 9.35
N VAL A 53 12.91 10.80 8.07
CA VAL A 53 11.62 10.69 7.38
C VAL A 53 11.74 9.58 6.35
N ILE A 54 10.85 8.59 6.42
CA ILE A 54 10.82 7.47 5.48
C ILE A 54 9.53 7.58 4.67
N HIS A 55 9.68 7.60 3.36
CA HIS A 55 8.59 7.65 2.40
C HIS A 55 8.32 6.25 1.87
N ASN A 56 7.06 5.81 1.93
CA ASN A 56 6.61 4.54 1.37
C ASN A 56 5.19 4.72 0.84
N TYR A 57 5.08 5.19 -0.42
CA TYR A 57 3.78 5.48 -1.02
C TYR A 57 3.82 5.50 -2.56
N GLY A 58 2.64 5.57 -3.16
CA GLY A 58 2.47 5.66 -4.60
C GLY A 58 2.30 4.31 -5.31
N HIS A 59 1.90 3.25 -4.57
CA HIS A 59 1.80 1.87 -5.06
C HIS A 59 0.68 1.64 -6.07
N GLY A 60 -0.26 2.59 -6.24
CA GLY A 60 -1.40 2.42 -7.14
C GLY A 60 -2.22 1.18 -6.80
N GLY A 61 -2.38 0.28 -7.78
CA GLY A 61 -3.10 -0.99 -7.60
C GLY A 61 -2.30 -2.11 -6.92
N SER A 62 -0.98 -1.93 -6.73
CA SER A 62 -0.07 -2.99 -6.28
C SER A 62 0.28 -2.93 -4.79
N GLY A 63 -0.40 -2.11 -4.00
CA GLY A 63 -0.07 -1.88 -2.59
C GLY A 63 -0.06 -3.15 -1.74
N ILE A 64 -1.07 -4.01 -1.87
CA ILE A 64 -1.13 -5.29 -1.14
C ILE A 64 -0.01 -6.23 -1.60
N THR A 65 0.20 -6.36 -2.90
CA THR A 65 1.24 -7.24 -3.47
C THR A 65 2.64 -6.86 -3.00
N LEU A 66 2.92 -5.55 -2.90
CA LEU A 66 4.25 -5.04 -2.55
C LEU A 66 4.43 -4.83 -1.03
N ALA A 67 3.37 -4.94 -0.23
CA ALA A 67 3.36 -4.55 1.18
C ALA A 67 4.51 -5.16 1.98
N MET A 68 4.71 -6.47 1.89
CA MET A 68 5.75 -7.17 2.68
C MET A 68 7.15 -6.80 2.22
N GLY A 69 7.40 -6.77 0.89
CA GLY A 69 8.70 -6.38 0.34
C GLY A 69 9.07 -4.94 0.69
N CYS A 70 8.11 -4.02 0.58
CA CYS A 70 8.32 -2.62 0.98
C CYS A 70 8.57 -2.48 2.48
N ALA A 71 7.88 -3.25 3.33
CA ALA A 71 8.09 -3.22 4.77
C ALA A 71 9.49 -3.73 5.14
N GLU A 72 9.95 -4.80 4.50
CA GLU A 72 11.30 -5.33 4.70
C GLU A 72 12.37 -4.33 4.23
N ASP A 73 12.19 -3.74 3.06
CA ASP A 73 13.12 -2.73 2.53
C ASP A 73 13.21 -1.51 3.46
N VAL A 74 12.07 -1.01 3.94
CA VAL A 74 12.01 0.08 4.93
C VAL A 74 12.79 -0.29 6.19
N LEU A 75 12.61 -1.49 6.71
CA LEU A 75 13.31 -1.94 7.92
C LEU A 75 14.81 -2.05 7.68
N GLN A 76 15.22 -2.80 6.67
CA GLN A 76 16.61 -3.17 6.45
C GLN A 76 17.47 -2.02 5.92
N ASN A 77 16.91 -1.23 5.00
CA ASN A 77 17.69 -0.23 4.26
C ASN A 77 17.49 1.21 4.78
N HIS A 78 16.40 1.46 5.52
CA HIS A 78 16.08 2.82 5.97
C HIS A 78 16.03 2.97 7.49
N ILE A 79 15.53 1.99 8.24
CA ILE A 79 15.43 2.08 9.70
C ILE A 79 16.73 1.63 10.37
N LEU A 80 17.12 0.37 10.18
CA LEU A 80 18.25 -0.23 10.89
C LEU A 80 19.57 0.50 10.71
N PRO A 81 19.94 0.99 9.51
CA PRO A 81 21.18 1.75 9.34
C PRO A 81 21.21 3.10 10.07
N ASN A 82 20.03 3.67 10.36
CA ASN A 82 19.88 4.98 10.98
C ASN A 82 19.55 4.92 12.48
N LEU A 83 19.35 3.71 13.03
CA LEU A 83 19.21 3.53 14.47
C LEU A 83 20.58 3.28 15.08
N SER A 84 21.04 4.17 15.99
CA SER A 84 22.12 3.81 16.89
C SER A 84 21.65 2.67 17.81
N LYS A 85 22.53 1.74 18.16
CA LYS A 85 22.22 0.59 19.02
C LYS A 85 21.58 1.01 20.35
N ASP A 86 21.94 2.19 20.86
CA ASP A 86 21.42 2.75 22.10
C ASP A 86 19.95 3.21 22.00
N ASN A 87 19.56 3.78 20.86
CA ASN A 87 18.17 4.24 20.62
C ASN A 87 17.18 3.09 20.42
N PHE A 88 17.62 1.96 19.89
CA PHE A 88 16.78 0.79 19.68
C PHE A 88 16.39 0.12 21.02
N SER A 89 17.33 0.02 21.96
CA SER A 89 17.06 -0.51 23.32
C SER A 89 16.10 0.35 24.11
N LEU A 90 16.15 1.68 23.97
CA LEU A 90 15.23 2.61 24.63
C LEU A 90 13.81 2.49 24.11
N ALA A 91 13.63 2.39 22.78
CA ALA A 91 12.31 2.28 22.17
C ALA A 91 11.58 0.96 22.50
N ILE A 92 12.31 -0.14 22.66
CA ILE A 92 11.74 -1.42 23.09
C ILE A 92 11.36 -1.39 24.58
N ASN A 93 12.20 -0.80 25.42
CA ASN A 93 11.94 -0.74 26.87
C ASN A 93 10.77 0.20 27.23
N GLU A 94 10.50 1.25 26.47
CA GLU A 94 9.32 2.09 26.68
C GLU A 94 8.02 1.38 26.29
N LYS A 95 8.01 0.57 25.23
CA LYS A 95 6.83 -0.22 24.83
C LYS A 95 6.56 -1.42 25.75
N ALA A 96 7.57 -1.94 26.42
CA ALA A 96 7.41 -3.03 27.38
C ALA A 96 6.85 -2.57 28.74
N LYS A 97 6.68 -1.26 28.97
CA LYS A 97 6.10 -0.68 30.19
C LYS A 97 4.63 -0.28 30.06
N LEU A 98 4.02 -0.51 28.89
CA LEU A 98 2.59 -0.35 28.62
C LEU A 98 1.89 -1.71 28.63
#